data_509895b24c3c41d44df835f75161e5b7
#
_entry.id   509895b24c3c41d44df835f75161e5b7
#
_cell.length_a   1.000
_cell.length_b   1.000
_cell.length_c   1.000
_cell.angle_alpha   90.00
_cell.angle_beta   90.00
_cell.angle_gamma   90.00
#
_symmetry.space_group_name_H-M   'P 1'
#
loop_
_entity.id
_entity.type
_entity.pdbx_description
1 polymer ?
#
loop_
_entity_poly.entity_id
_entity_poly.type
_entity_poly.pdbx_seq_one_letter_code
_entity_poly.pdbx_strand_id
1 'polypeptide(L)'
;VPVLAAAIKYKRMVYCYIFTAISAAAVILITFGTKTYPEREYYIVSSYSSTDILIKDRNILYIVTTAKPRLADAVKTNAEYKYSDYMGLRKMDSICVVTDTLRTKYISLKKPLLYIGNNTVLLMDNNYPVADIKCDILIISNGYRYNFSELIHKTSPEKIIFSNNFNAKLRKRYIKELKDVLHTYIIAMTGA
;
A
#
# COMPACT_ATOMS: atom_id res chain seq x y z
N VAL A 1 1.25 -64.14 26.19
CA VAL A 1 0.35 -63.43 25.27
C VAL A 1 0.03 -61.99 25.70
N PRO A 2 -0.23 -61.62 26.99
CA PRO A 2 -0.57 -60.23 27.35
C PRO A 2 0.56 -59.23 27.20
N VAL A 3 1.80 -59.63 27.43
CA VAL A 3 2.99 -58.77 27.36
C VAL A 3 3.29 -58.32 25.92
N LEU A 4 3.07 -59.22 24.94
CA LEU A 4 3.30 -58.89 23.53
C LEU A 4 2.25 -57.90 23.01
N ALA A 5 0.95 -58.09 23.42
CA ALA A 5 -0.09 -57.19 23.10
C ALA A 5 0.10 -55.78 23.71
N ALA A 6 0.60 -55.71 24.94
CA ALA A 6 0.94 -54.45 25.59
C ALA A 6 2.10 -53.75 24.89
N ALA A 7 3.14 -54.49 24.47
CA ALA A 7 4.26 -53.93 23.73
C ALA A 7 3.87 -53.37 22.35
N ILE A 8 2.98 -54.07 21.60
CA ILE A 8 2.43 -53.63 20.33
C ILE A 8 1.58 -52.36 20.53
N LYS A 9 0.76 -52.36 21.57
CA LYS A 9 -0.09 -51.20 21.92
C LYS A 9 0.75 -49.99 22.31
N TYR A 10 1.78 -50.23 23.13
CA TYR A 10 2.72 -49.20 23.54
C TYR A 10 3.46 -48.60 22.33
N LYS A 11 3.97 -49.45 21.44
CA LYS A 11 4.65 -49.01 20.21
C LYS A 11 3.72 -48.16 19.31
N ARG A 12 2.46 -48.54 19.15
CA ARG A 12 1.45 -47.74 18.42
C ARG A 12 1.21 -46.38 19.08
N MET A 13 1.10 -46.36 20.41
CA MET A 13 0.91 -45.09 21.15
C MET A 13 2.08 -44.13 20.95
N VAL A 14 3.33 -44.66 21.02
CA VAL A 14 4.54 -43.83 20.77
C VAL A 14 4.51 -43.21 19.37
N TYR A 15 4.14 -43.96 18.34
CA TYR A 15 4.04 -43.43 16.99
C TYR A 15 2.91 -42.34 16.88
N CYS A 16 1.79 -42.51 17.57
CA CYS A 16 0.74 -41.49 17.62
C CYS A 16 1.27 -40.19 18.27
N TYR A 17 1.98 -40.26 19.37
CA TYR A 17 2.57 -39.09 20.03
C TYR A 17 3.61 -38.40 19.15
N ILE A 18 4.49 -39.13 18.48
CA ILE A 18 5.47 -38.59 17.54
C ILE A 18 4.77 -37.87 16.39
N PHE A 19 3.75 -38.50 15.79
CA PHE A 19 2.98 -37.90 14.69
C PHE A 19 2.28 -36.61 15.12
N THR A 20 1.67 -36.62 16.32
CA THR A 20 0.98 -35.43 16.87
C THR A 20 1.98 -34.30 17.14
N ALA A 21 3.14 -34.62 17.68
CA ALA A 21 4.20 -33.65 17.94
C ALA A 21 4.74 -33.02 16.64
N ILE A 22 4.98 -33.84 15.60
CA ILE A 22 5.43 -33.36 14.28
C ILE A 22 4.35 -32.50 13.65
N SER A 23 3.07 -32.92 13.70
CA SER A 23 1.96 -32.14 13.16
C SER A 23 1.79 -30.81 13.89
N ALA A 24 1.89 -30.78 15.21
CA ALA A 24 1.85 -29.55 16.00
C ALA A 24 3.03 -28.62 15.67
N ALA A 25 4.25 -29.18 15.54
CA ALA A 25 5.42 -28.42 15.12
C ALA A 25 5.26 -27.85 13.70
N ALA A 26 4.72 -28.62 12.77
CA ALA A 26 4.43 -28.18 11.41
C ALA A 26 3.40 -27.03 11.39
N VAL A 27 2.32 -27.14 12.17
CA VAL A 27 1.32 -26.07 12.31
C VAL A 27 1.95 -24.80 12.89
N ILE A 28 2.79 -24.93 13.93
CA ILE A 28 3.53 -23.82 14.53
C ILE A 28 4.45 -23.16 13.49
N LEU A 29 5.22 -23.94 12.73
CA LEU A 29 6.10 -23.44 11.68
C LEU A 29 5.32 -22.74 10.56
N ILE A 30 4.19 -23.29 10.14
CA ILE A 30 3.36 -22.66 9.12
C ILE A 30 2.72 -21.37 9.66
N THR A 31 2.25 -21.36 10.91
CA THR A 31 1.55 -20.19 11.48
C THR A 31 2.51 -19.06 11.85
N PHE A 32 3.70 -19.37 12.35
CA PHE A 32 4.67 -18.38 12.83
C PHE A 32 5.87 -18.18 11.89
N GLY A 33 6.11 -19.11 10.94
CA GLY A 33 7.34 -19.16 10.15
C GLY A 33 7.34 -18.36 8.86
N THR A 34 6.19 -17.89 8.34
CA THR A 34 6.12 -17.38 6.97
C THR A 34 5.32 -16.12 6.76
N LYS A 35 5.38 -15.16 7.69
CA LYS A 35 5.11 -13.78 7.26
C LYS A 35 6.35 -13.26 6.53
N THR A 36 6.60 -13.77 5.32
CA THR A 36 7.53 -13.16 4.39
C THR A 36 6.86 -11.92 3.83
N TYR A 37 7.21 -10.77 4.38
CA TYR A 37 6.79 -9.51 3.78
C TYR A 37 7.52 -9.34 2.45
N PRO A 38 6.82 -8.91 1.38
CA PRO A 38 7.47 -8.64 0.11
C PRO A 38 8.59 -7.61 0.29
N GLU A 39 9.68 -7.79 -0.45
CA GLU A 39 10.81 -6.85 -0.40
C GLU A 39 10.44 -5.46 -0.89
N ARG A 40 9.47 -5.40 -1.83
CA ARG A 40 8.99 -4.18 -2.46
C ARG A 40 7.49 -4.20 -2.55
N GLU A 41 6.88 -3.20 -1.97
CA GLU A 41 5.44 -2.99 -1.97
C GLU A 41 5.14 -1.51 -1.80
N TYR A 42 3.97 -1.09 -2.22
CA TYR A 42 3.52 0.26 -1.94
C TYR A 42 2.03 0.29 -1.59
N TYR A 43 1.67 1.25 -0.74
CA TYR A 43 0.32 1.48 -0.30
C TYR A 43 -0.01 2.96 -0.45
N ILE A 44 -1.21 3.25 -0.92
CA ILE A 44 -1.72 4.61 -0.99
C ILE A 44 -2.70 4.78 0.16
N VAL A 45 -2.35 5.68 1.06
CA VAL A 45 -3.10 5.92 2.29
C VAL A 45 -3.60 7.35 2.29
N SER A 46 -4.87 7.54 2.58
CA SER A 46 -5.43 8.87 2.72
C SER A 46 -5.81 9.14 4.17
N SER A 47 -5.22 10.18 4.75
CA SER A 47 -5.61 10.72 6.03
C SER A 47 -6.57 11.90 5.84
N TYR A 48 -7.06 12.49 6.93
CA TYR A 48 -7.91 13.68 6.86
C TYR A 48 -7.23 14.88 6.21
N SER A 49 -5.92 15.02 6.38
CA SER A 49 -5.14 16.19 5.93
C SER A 49 -4.21 15.95 4.76
N SER A 50 -3.92 14.70 4.42
CA SER A 50 -2.94 14.35 3.38
C SER A 50 -3.29 13.05 2.67
N THR A 51 -2.71 12.87 1.51
CA THR A 51 -2.60 11.55 0.85
C THR A 51 -1.14 11.17 0.89
N ASP A 52 -0.86 10.01 1.43
CA ASP A 52 0.50 9.53 1.63
C ASP A 52 0.69 8.23 0.84
N ILE A 53 1.81 8.10 0.15
CA ILE A 53 2.19 6.87 -0.53
C ILE A 53 3.34 6.28 0.26
N LEU A 54 3.09 5.14 0.88
CA LEU A 54 4.06 4.37 1.62
C LEU A 54 4.73 3.41 0.64
N ILE A 55 6.03 3.53 0.45
CA ILE A 55 6.78 2.71 -0.49
C ILE A 55 7.90 2.01 0.27
N LYS A 56 7.80 0.70 0.36
CA LYS A 56 8.83 -0.15 0.91
C LYS A 56 9.78 -0.57 -0.20
N ASP A 57 11.05 -0.31 -0.02
CA ASP A 57 12.12 -0.88 -0.84
C ASP A 57 13.11 -1.57 0.10
N ARG A 58 13.00 -2.89 0.19
CA ARG A 58 13.73 -3.75 1.13
C ARG A 58 13.50 -3.30 2.58
N ASN A 59 14.54 -2.78 3.24
CA ASN A 59 14.50 -2.37 4.66
C ASN A 59 14.27 -0.86 4.84
N ILE A 60 13.93 -0.13 3.79
CA ILE A 60 13.69 1.31 3.84
C ILE A 60 12.23 1.59 3.50
N LEU A 61 11.57 2.41 4.30
CA LEU A 61 10.25 2.94 4.03
C LEU A 61 10.37 4.39 3.56
N TYR A 62 9.92 4.66 2.36
CA TYR A 62 9.73 6.01 1.84
C TYR A 62 8.27 6.41 1.98
N ILE A 63 8.03 7.60 2.50
CA ILE A 63 6.68 8.17 2.64
C ILE A 63 6.62 9.41 1.75
N VAL A 64 5.98 9.27 0.59
CA VAL A 64 5.70 10.41 -0.29
C VAL A 64 4.40 11.05 0.18
N THR A 65 4.47 12.27 0.71
CA THR A 65 3.33 12.94 1.31
C THR A 65 2.91 14.19 0.56
N THR A 66 1.60 14.46 0.54
CA THR A 66 1.03 15.75 0.12
C THR A 66 0.91 16.74 1.28
N ALA A 67 1.22 16.31 2.51
CA ALA A 67 1.24 17.18 3.68
C ALA A 67 2.30 18.28 3.57
N LYS A 68 2.07 19.40 4.28
CA LYS A 68 3.06 20.45 4.38
C LYS A 68 4.31 19.95 5.13
N PRO A 69 5.52 20.40 4.80
CA PRO A 69 6.76 19.92 5.41
C PRO A 69 6.77 19.91 6.95
N ARG A 70 6.13 20.90 7.58
CA ARG A 70 5.99 20.99 9.05
C ARG A 70 5.21 19.84 9.69
N LEU A 71 4.48 19.05 8.90
CA LEU A 71 3.70 17.89 9.35
C LEU A 71 4.42 16.57 9.07
N ALA A 72 5.64 16.60 8.55
CA ALA A 72 6.38 15.40 8.16
C ALA A 72 6.59 14.43 9.34
N ASP A 73 6.91 14.94 10.52
CA ASP A 73 7.07 14.10 11.73
C ASP A 73 5.76 13.44 12.15
N ALA A 74 4.65 14.16 12.07
CA ALA A 74 3.32 13.59 12.36
C ALA A 74 2.93 12.52 11.34
N VAL A 75 3.28 12.69 10.06
CA VAL A 75 3.07 11.70 9.02
C VAL A 75 3.91 10.46 9.31
N LYS A 76 5.18 10.62 9.69
CA LYS A 76 6.08 9.53 10.07
C LYS A 76 5.52 8.74 11.25
N THR A 77 5.16 9.41 12.34
CA THR A 77 4.61 8.77 13.55
C THR A 77 3.31 8.03 13.25
N ASN A 78 2.41 8.62 12.46
CA ASN A 78 1.18 7.95 12.05
C ASN A 78 1.44 6.70 11.23
N ALA A 79 2.42 6.73 10.31
CA ALA A 79 2.79 5.58 9.50
C ALA A 79 3.40 4.47 10.36
N GLU A 80 4.29 4.80 11.28
CA GLU A 80 4.89 3.86 12.23
C GLU A 80 3.82 3.16 13.07
N TYR A 81 2.88 3.92 13.62
CA TYR A 81 1.84 3.39 14.51
C TYR A 81 0.81 2.52 13.77
N LYS A 82 0.28 3.00 12.63
CA LYS A 82 -0.82 2.33 11.95
C LYS A 82 -0.40 1.17 11.06
N TYR A 83 0.80 1.23 10.48
CA TYR A 83 1.22 0.32 9.41
C TYR A 83 2.43 -0.52 9.75
N SER A 84 2.99 -0.36 10.95
CA SER A 84 4.17 -1.10 11.39
C SER A 84 4.00 -2.61 11.22
N ASP A 85 2.87 -3.15 11.65
CA ASP A 85 2.62 -4.59 11.63
C ASP A 85 2.36 -5.11 10.20
N TYR A 86 1.62 -4.34 9.38
CA TYR A 86 1.31 -4.72 7.99
C TYR A 86 2.54 -4.72 7.09
N MET A 87 3.41 -3.74 7.26
CA MET A 87 4.58 -3.56 6.40
C MET A 87 5.86 -4.12 7.02
N GLY A 88 5.78 -4.69 8.23
CA GLY A 88 6.94 -5.18 8.95
C GLY A 88 7.93 -4.06 9.31
N LEU A 89 7.45 -2.86 9.63
CA LEU A 89 8.26 -1.67 9.91
C LEU A 89 9.24 -1.87 11.07
N ARG A 90 8.92 -2.75 12.02
CA ARG A 90 9.82 -3.09 13.15
C ARG A 90 11.16 -3.67 12.72
N LYS A 91 11.27 -4.12 11.46
CA LYS A 91 12.48 -4.67 10.85
C LYS A 91 13.13 -3.69 9.86
N MET A 92 12.66 -2.43 9.83
CA MET A 92 13.18 -1.44 8.89
C MET A 92 14.36 -0.68 9.46
N ASP A 93 15.35 -0.41 8.60
CA ASP A 93 16.55 0.33 8.97
C ASP A 93 16.28 1.83 9.07
N SER A 94 15.38 2.35 8.22
CA SER A 94 15.06 3.78 8.19
C SER A 94 13.70 4.08 7.58
N ILE A 95 13.12 5.21 8.01
CA ILE A 95 11.91 5.80 7.46
C ILE A 95 12.23 7.20 6.94
N CYS A 96 12.00 7.42 5.66
CA CYS A 96 12.28 8.68 4.97
C CYS A 96 10.99 9.35 4.50
N VAL A 97 10.67 10.54 5.02
CA VAL A 97 9.54 11.33 4.52
C VAL A 97 10.01 12.23 3.38
N VAL A 98 9.34 12.15 2.24
CA VAL A 98 9.71 12.86 1.02
C VAL A 98 8.58 13.77 0.57
N THR A 99 8.90 15.05 0.38
CA THR A 99 7.90 16.06 -0.01
C THR A 99 7.93 16.39 -1.49
N ASP A 100 9.11 16.49 -2.12
CA ASP A 100 9.22 17.06 -3.46
C ASP A 100 9.97 16.20 -4.47
N THR A 101 11.19 15.79 -4.10
CA THR A 101 12.07 15.03 -5.01
C THR A 101 12.73 13.85 -4.29
N LEU A 102 12.79 12.73 -4.98
CA LEU A 102 13.52 11.54 -4.55
C LEU A 102 14.03 10.81 -5.78
N ARG A 103 15.24 10.29 -5.74
CA ARG A 103 15.75 9.40 -6.78
C ARG A 103 16.50 8.23 -6.16
N THR A 104 15.99 7.04 -6.35
CA THR A 104 16.62 5.77 -6.03
C THR A 104 16.60 4.86 -7.26
N LYS A 105 17.11 3.66 -7.14
CA LYS A 105 17.02 2.67 -8.24
C LYS A 105 15.56 2.24 -8.52
N TYR A 106 14.69 2.25 -7.49
CA TYR A 106 13.32 1.74 -7.57
C TYR A 106 12.27 2.85 -7.62
N ILE A 107 12.58 4.03 -7.06
CA ILE A 107 11.66 5.15 -6.90
C ILE A 107 12.27 6.39 -7.55
N SER A 108 11.48 7.07 -8.36
CA SER A 108 11.83 8.41 -8.86
C SER A 108 10.63 9.33 -8.68
N LEU A 109 10.78 10.33 -7.83
CA LEU A 109 9.78 11.36 -7.57
C LEU A 109 10.29 12.70 -8.07
N LYS A 110 9.48 13.37 -8.86
CA LYS A 110 9.54 14.79 -9.18
C LYS A 110 8.10 15.25 -9.33
N LYS A 111 7.54 15.80 -8.26
CA LYS A 111 6.10 16.16 -8.26
C LYS A 111 5.70 16.93 -9.52
N PRO A 112 4.53 16.63 -10.10
CA PRO A 112 3.49 15.70 -9.63
C PRO A 112 3.71 14.22 -10.01
N LEU A 113 4.86 13.85 -10.62
CA LEU A 113 5.12 12.54 -11.20
C LEU A 113 5.96 11.69 -10.25
N LEU A 114 5.51 10.45 -10.03
CA LEU A 114 6.16 9.45 -9.21
C LEU A 114 6.24 8.12 -9.97
N TYR A 115 7.45 7.62 -10.15
CA TYR A 115 7.72 6.27 -10.68
C TYR A 115 8.03 5.32 -9.53
N ILE A 116 7.35 4.18 -9.48
CA ILE A 116 7.57 3.10 -8.52
C ILE A 116 7.75 1.81 -9.31
N GLY A 117 9.00 1.38 -9.48
CA GLY A 117 9.29 0.27 -10.38
C GLY A 117 8.83 0.60 -11.81
N ASN A 118 7.87 -0.17 -12.31
CA ASN A 118 7.29 0.02 -13.65
C ASN A 118 6.00 0.86 -13.64
N ASN A 119 5.48 1.23 -12.46
CA ASN A 119 4.24 1.98 -12.35
C ASN A 119 4.50 3.48 -12.35
N THR A 120 3.73 4.20 -13.16
CA THR A 120 3.71 5.65 -13.23
C THR A 120 2.51 6.18 -12.44
N VAL A 121 2.77 6.92 -11.38
CA VAL A 121 1.75 7.50 -10.51
C VAL A 121 1.77 9.02 -10.67
N LEU A 122 0.62 9.59 -10.97
CA LEU A 122 0.45 11.03 -11.08
C LEU A 122 -0.34 11.58 -9.88
N LEU A 123 0.27 12.52 -9.16
CA LEU A 123 -0.30 13.15 -7.97
C LEU A 123 -0.87 14.52 -8.34
N MET A 124 -2.18 14.62 -8.45
CA MET A 124 -2.85 15.86 -8.85
C MET A 124 -3.49 16.56 -7.66
N ASP A 125 -3.11 17.79 -7.47
CA ASP A 125 -3.70 18.73 -6.53
C ASP A 125 -3.93 20.09 -7.20
N ASN A 126 -4.16 21.15 -6.41
CA ASN A 126 -4.40 22.48 -6.95
C ASN A 126 -3.14 23.20 -7.48
N ASN A 127 -1.94 22.64 -7.27
CA ASN A 127 -0.68 23.31 -7.57
C ASN A 127 -0.12 22.96 -8.94
N TYR A 128 -0.63 21.88 -9.56
CA TYR A 128 -0.05 21.36 -10.78
C TYR A 128 -1.06 21.47 -11.94
N PRO A 129 -0.69 22.18 -13.03
CA PRO A 129 -1.49 22.19 -14.26
C PRO A 129 -1.55 20.80 -14.88
N VAL A 130 -2.61 20.55 -15.64
CA VAL A 130 -2.74 19.30 -16.39
C VAL A 130 -1.59 19.20 -17.38
N ALA A 131 -0.74 18.17 -17.20
CA ALA A 131 0.31 17.84 -18.15
C ALA A 131 -0.15 16.68 -19.05
N ASP A 132 0.38 16.65 -20.28
CA ASP A 132 0.14 15.55 -21.23
C ASP A 132 1.11 14.40 -20.90
N ILE A 133 0.82 13.69 -19.81
CA ILE A 133 1.66 12.61 -19.27
C ILE A 133 0.77 11.39 -19.02
N LYS A 134 1.00 10.32 -19.73
CA LYS A 134 0.34 9.04 -19.47
C LYS A 134 0.75 8.49 -18.12
N CYS A 135 -0.20 7.94 -17.37
CA CYS A 135 0.07 7.32 -16.09
C CYS A 135 -0.79 6.07 -15.86
N ASP A 136 -0.27 5.14 -15.06
CA ASP A 136 -1.00 3.93 -14.67
C ASP A 136 -1.99 4.25 -13.56
N ILE A 137 -1.58 5.10 -12.61
CA ILE A 137 -2.37 5.47 -11.45
C ILE A 137 -2.47 6.99 -11.35
N LEU A 138 -3.69 7.49 -11.34
CA LEU A 138 -3.99 8.90 -11.12
C LEU A 138 -4.55 9.09 -9.70
N ILE A 139 -3.87 9.87 -8.87
CA ILE A 139 -4.32 10.21 -7.52
C ILE A 139 -4.78 11.66 -7.52
N ILE A 140 -6.04 11.87 -7.17
CA ILE A 140 -6.64 13.20 -7.11
C ILE A 140 -6.83 13.60 -5.65
N SER A 141 -6.06 14.57 -5.22
CA SER A 141 -6.08 15.09 -3.87
C SER A 141 -7.07 16.24 -3.71
N ASN A 142 -7.36 16.57 -2.47
CA ASN A 142 -8.19 17.72 -2.15
C ASN A 142 -7.61 19.01 -2.72
N GLY A 143 -8.51 19.88 -3.22
CA GLY A 143 -8.12 21.15 -3.84
C GLY A 143 -7.99 21.10 -5.36
N TYR A 144 -7.99 19.93 -5.98
CA TYR A 144 -8.02 19.84 -7.45
C TYR A 144 -9.29 20.50 -8.02
N ARG A 145 -9.11 21.47 -8.92
CA ARG A 145 -10.20 22.29 -9.50
C ARG A 145 -10.18 22.37 -11.01
N TYR A 146 -9.24 21.69 -11.66
CA TYR A 146 -9.10 21.72 -13.11
C TYR A 146 -10.16 20.85 -13.80
N ASN A 147 -10.24 20.97 -15.13
CA ASN A 147 -11.17 20.18 -15.93
C ASN A 147 -10.82 18.70 -15.85
N PHE A 148 -11.73 17.92 -15.27
CA PHE A 148 -11.50 16.50 -15.02
C PHE A 148 -11.50 15.67 -16.31
N SER A 149 -12.43 15.95 -17.24
CA SER A 149 -12.48 15.24 -18.52
C SER A 149 -11.20 15.46 -19.34
N GLU A 150 -10.67 16.68 -19.34
CA GLU A 150 -9.40 17.00 -19.99
C GLU A 150 -8.23 16.25 -19.35
N LEU A 151 -8.18 16.20 -18.00
CA LEU A 151 -7.16 15.46 -17.26
C LEU A 151 -7.16 13.98 -17.66
N ILE A 152 -8.34 13.34 -17.65
CA ILE A 152 -8.46 11.91 -18.00
C ILE A 152 -8.03 11.67 -19.45
N HIS A 153 -8.44 12.50 -20.37
CA HIS A 153 -8.08 12.36 -21.78
C HIS A 153 -6.57 12.47 -21.99
N LYS A 154 -5.91 13.41 -21.31
CA LYS A 154 -4.45 13.62 -21.43
C LYS A 154 -3.63 12.56 -20.72
N THR A 155 -4.10 12.07 -19.56
CA THR A 155 -3.33 11.14 -18.72
C THR A 155 -3.64 9.67 -18.99
N SER A 156 -4.81 9.36 -19.55
CA SER A 156 -5.29 8.01 -19.88
C SER A 156 -4.97 6.97 -18.77
N PRO A 157 -5.36 7.21 -17.51
CA PRO A 157 -4.96 6.37 -16.39
C PRO A 157 -5.68 5.02 -16.42
N GLU A 158 -5.00 3.96 -15.95
CA GLU A 158 -5.64 2.67 -15.73
C GLU A 158 -6.49 2.66 -14.44
N LYS A 159 -6.03 3.42 -13.42
CA LYS A 159 -6.70 3.51 -12.11
C LYS A 159 -6.78 4.95 -11.65
N ILE A 160 -7.94 5.31 -11.09
CA ILE A 160 -8.18 6.63 -10.52
C ILE A 160 -8.50 6.49 -9.04
N ILE A 161 -7.75 7.21 -8.19
CA ILE A 161 -7.91 7.20 -6.75
C ILE A 161 -8.24 8.61 -6.28
N PHE A 162 -9.39 8.76 -5.64
CA PHE A 162 -9.73 10.01 -4.96
C PHE A 162 -9.30 9.95 -3.50
N SER A 163 -8.59 10.96 -3.04
CA SER A 163 -8.25 11.05 -1.61
C SER A 163 -9.50 11.14 -0.74
N ASN A 164 -9.41 10.67 0.50
CA ASN A 164 -10.56 10.65 1.43
C ASN A 164 -11.11 12.05 1.71
N ASN A 165 -10.24 13.05 1.74
CA ASN A 165 -10.59 14.47 1.96
C ASN A 165 -11.06 15.19 0.67
N PHE A 166 -11.18 14.47 -0.46
CA PHE A 166 -11.68 15.06 -1.70
C PHE A 166 -13.18 15.38 -1.59
N ASN A 167 -13.60 16.53 -2.13
CA ASN A 167 -14.98 17.00 -2.04
C ASN A 167 -15.97 15.96 -2.57
N ALA A 168 -16.90 15.51 -1.71
CA ALA A 168 -17.86 14.44 -2.05
C ALA A 168 -18.79 14.78 -3.22
N LYS A 169 -19.18 16.05 -3.37
CA LYS A 169 -20.03 16.50 -4.49
C LYS A 169 -19.27 16.44 -5.81
N LEU A 170 -18.02 16.93 -5.82
CA LEU A 170 -17.15 16.87 -7.00
C LEU A 170 -16.83 15.42 -7.35
N ARG A 171 -16.52 14.58 -6.36
CA ARG A 171 -16.28 13.15 -6.57
C ARG A 171 -17.47 12.47 -7.25
N LYS A 172 -18.69 12.68 -6.75
CA LYS A 172 -19.91 12.12 -7.38
C LYS A 172 -20.08 12.59 -8.83
N ARG A 173 -19.81 13.87 -9.12
CA ARG A 173 -19.87 14.42 -10.47
C ARG A 173 -18.82 13.75 -11.37
N TYR A 174 -17.58 13.67 -10.94
CA TYR A 174 -16.50 13.07 -11.72
C TYR A 174 -16.71 11.57 -11.96
N ILE A 175 -17.23 10.83 -10.96
CA ILE A 175 -17.61 9.42 -11.13
C ILE A 175 -18.71 9.27 -12.19
N LYS A 176 -19.67 10.19 -12.25
CA LYS A 176 -20.70 10.17 -13.29
C LYS A 176 -20.13 10.43 -14.68
N GLU A 177 -19.24 11.40 -14.81
CA GLU A 177 -18.53 11.71 -16.05
C GLU A 177 -17.68 10.52 -16.53
N LEU A 178 -17.08 9.75 -15.61
CA LEU A 178 -16.27 8.56 -15.94
C LEU A 178 -17.08 7.37 -16.45
N LYS A 179 -18.32 7.18 -16.00
CA LYS A 179 -19.16 6.05 -16.43
C LYS A 179 -19.40 6.02 -17.94
N ASP A 180 -19.33 7.19 -18.56
CA ASP A 180 -19.57 7.34 -20.00
C ASP A 180 -18.25 7.14 -20.80
N VAL A 181 -17.09 7.09 -20.17
CA VAL A 181 -15.78 7.16 -20.85
C VAL A 181 -14.87 5.95 -20.56
N LEU A 182 -14.99 5.26 -19.44
CA LEU A 182 -13.98 4.28 -19.00
C LEU A 182 -14.56 3.06 -18.26
N HIS A 183 -14.10 1.87 -18.64
CA HIS A 183 -14.16 0.64 -17.83
C HIS A 183 -13.15 0.67 -16.66
N THR A 184 -12.90 1.80 -16.05
CA THR A 184 -11.82 2.01 -15.09
C THR A 184 -12.29 1.76 -13.67
N TYR A 185 -11.52 1.01 -12.90
CA TYR A 185 -11.78 0.75 -11.49
C TYR A 185 -11.57 2.01 -10.65
N ILE A 186 -12.64 2.52 -10.04
CA ILE A 186 -12.58 3.64 -9.09
C ILE A 186 -12.41 3.04 -7.70
N ILE A 187 -11.24 3.23 -7.10
CA ILE A 187 -11.00 2.86 -5.72
C ILE A 187 -11.19 4.13 -4.88
N ALA A 188 -12.35 4.26 -4.21
CA ALA A 188 -12.49 5.21 -3.12
C ALA A 188 -11.85 4.56 -1.88
N MET A 189 -10.71 5.06 -1.44
CA MET A 189 -10.15 4.63 -0.15
C MET A 189 -10.98 5.26 0.96
N THR A 190 -11.84 4.47 1.58
CA THR A 190 -12.41 4.79 2.87
C THR A 190 -11.35 4.48 3.91
N GLY A 191 -10.84 5.51 4.57
CA GLY A 191 -9.98 5.30 5.75
C GLY A 191 -10.77 4.55 6.81
N ALA A 192 -10.23 3.44 7.28
CA ALA A 192 -10.63 2.78 8.50
C ALA A 192 -10.06 3.54 9.71
#